data_df7488aaad7f5153970ee02389134250
#
_entry.id   df7488aaad7f5153970ee02389134250
#
_cell.length_a   1.000
_cell.length_b   1.000
_cell.length_c   1.000
_cell.angle_alpha   90.00
_cell.angle_beta   90.00
_cell.angle_gamma   90.00
#
_symmetry.space_group_name_H-M   'P 1'
#
loop_
_entity.id
_entity.type
_entity.pdbx_description
1 polymer ?
#
loop_
_entity_poly.entity_id
_entity_poly.type
_entity_poly.pdbx_seq_one_letter_code
_entity_poly.pdbx_strand_id
1 'polypeptide(L)'
;RMVALAHEAGLPDGVLNVVTGAGPVSGHALAMSMDVDALAFTGSGLVGRTLLEAAANSNLKRVFLELGGKSPHIVFDDAHDLDSAAQAVVMGIFRNAGQVCIAGSRLLVQHTIHDAFVEKIVNLTEKMKVGDPLDLQTQIGAISSEAHLRRIQNALHGVDSIASGGFQILSETGGYYMAPTI
;
A
#
# COMPACT_ATOMS: atom_id res chain seq x y z
N ARG A 1 20.09 12.82 -7.30
CA ARG A 1 21.25 12.37 -6.51
C ARG A 1 21.61 10.89 -6.80
N MET A 2 20.65 9.98 -6.86
CA MET A 2 20.92 8.54 -7.11
C MET A 2 21.67 8.31 -8.43
N VAL A 3 21.24 8.95 -9.53
CA VAL A 3 21.94 8.90 -10.82
C VAL A 3 23.37 9.42 -10.74
N ALA A 4 23.59 10.57 -10.09
CA ALA A 4 24.91 11.12 -9.89
C ALA A 4 25.84 10.14 -9.12
N LEU A 5 25.33 9.51 -8.06
CA LEU A 5 26.09 8.50 -7.31
C LEU A 5 26.40 7.25 -8.16
N ALA A 6 25.49 6.86 -9.06
CA ALA A 6 25.72 5.74 -9.97
C ALA A 6 26.86 6.09 -10.97
N HIS A 7 26.88 7.29 -11.51
CA HIS A 7 27.97 7.77 -12.37
C HIS A 7 29.31 7.87 -11.61
N GLU A 8 29.31 8.41 -10.39
CA GLU A 8 30.50 8.45 -9.53
C GLU A 8 31.03 7.03 -9.22
N ALA A 9 30.14 6.02 -9.14
CA ALA A 9 30.49 4.62 -8.97
C ALA A 9 30.94 3.92 -10.28
N GLY A 10 31.01 4.64 -11.41
CA GLY A 10 31.51 4.14 -12.69
C GLY A 10 30.43 3.60 -13.65
N LEU A 11 29.14 3.88 -13.40
CA LEU A 11 28.10 3.53 -14.37
C LEU A 11 28.26 4.40 -15.63
N PRO A 12 28.38 3.81 -16.84
CA PRO A 12 28.53 4.59 -18.07
C PRO A 12 27.32 5.49 -18.35
N ASP A 13 27.57 6.61 -19.04
CA ASP A 13 26.52 7.53 -19.46
C ASP A 13 25.47 6.83 -20.33
N GLY A 14 24.20 7.15 -20.10
CA GLY A 14 23.08 6.62 -20.84
C GLY A 14 22.53 5.27 -20.34
N VAL A 15 23.23 4.58 -19.44
CA VAL A 15 22.75 3.29 -18.88
C VAL A 15 21.61 3.50 -17.90
N LEU A 16 21.65 4.58 -17.10
CA LEU A 16 20.59 4.96 -16.15
C LEU A 16 20.15 6.40 -16.42
N ASN A 17 18.92 6.55 -16.87
CA ASN A 17 18.33 7.85 -17.14
C ASN A 17 17.08 8.03 -16.27
N VAL A 18 16.88 9.23 -15.72
CA VAL A 18 15.72 9.56 -14.91
C VAL A 18 14.98 10.74 -15.50
N VAL A 19 13.71 10.52 -15.83
CA VAL A 19 12.78 11.55 -16.28
C VAL A 19 11.73 11.76 -15.20
N THR A 20 11.69 12.97 -14.64
CA THR A 20 10.69 13.34 -13.64
C THR A 20 9.48 13.99 -14.31
N GLY A 21 8.29 13.78 -13.74
CA GLY A 21 7.05 14.38 -14.24
C GLY A 21 5.81 13.67 -13.72
N ALA A 22 4.66 14.22 -14.08
CA ALA A 22 3.38 13.58 -13.77
C ALA A 22 3.22 12.27 -14.56
N GLY A 23 2.73 11.22 -13.91
CA GLY A 23 2.52 9.91 -14.54
C GLY A 23 1.74 9.95 -15.86
N PRO A 24 0.61 10.69 -15.97
CA PRO A 24 -0.14 10.84 -17.21
C PRO A 24 0.64 11.52 -18.35
N VAL A 25 1.72 12.22 -18.05
CA VAL A 25 2.57 12.88 -19.06
C VAL A 25 3.82 12.05 -19.34
N SER A 26 4.77 12.00 -18.40
CA SER A 26 6.06 11.33 -18.61
C SER A 26 5.91 9.80 -18.69
N GLY A 27 5.09 9.20 -17.81
CA GLY A 27 4.83 7.76 -17.83
C GLY A 27 4.10 7.33 -19.10
N HIS A 28 3.09 8.10 -19.52
CA HIS A 28 2.37 7.83 -20.76
C HIS A 28 3.28 7.97 -22.01
N ALA A 29 4.12 8.99 -22.05
CA ALA A 29 5.07 9.17 -23.14
C ALA A 29 6.04 7.98 -23.28
N LEU A 30 6.56 7.48 -22.16
CA LEU A 30 7.39 6.26 -22.14
C LEU A 30 6.60 5.02 -22.59
N ALA A 31 5.36 4.88 -22.13
CA ALA A 31 4.51 3.75 -22.51
C ALA A 31 4.17 3.73 -24.01
N MET A 32 3.98 4.90 -24.62
CA MET A 32 3.67 5.06 -26.05
C MET A 32 4.91 5.10 -26.94
N SER A 33 6.13 5.27 -26.39
CA SER A 33 7.35 5.35 -27.19
C SER A 33 7.60 4.07 -27.99
N MET A 34 7.93 4.21 -29.27
CA MET A 34 8.32 3.08 -30.12
C MET A 34 9.74 2.57 -29.82
N ASP A 35 10.55 3.35 -29.08
CA ASP A 35 11.96 3.04 -28.79
C ASP A 35 12.14 2.38 -27.42
N VAL A 36 11.05 2.12 -26.69
CA VAL A 36 11.06 1.41 -25.41
C VAL A 36 10.64 -0.05 -25.63
N ASP A 37 11.52 -1.01 -25.37
CA ASP A 37 11.29 -2.44 -25.61
C ASP A 37 10.52 -3.14 -24.50
N ALA A 38 10.62 -2.64 -23.26
CA ALA A 38 9.95 -3.22 -22.10
C ALA A 38 9.59 -2.14 -21.08
N LEU A 39 8.48 -2.35 -20.35
CA LEU A 39 8.00 -1.46 -19.31
C LEU A 39 7.75 -2.28 -18.02
N ALA A 40 8.35 -1.88 -16.93
CA ALA A 40 8.05 -2.40 -15.61
C ALA A 40 7.32 -1.33 -14.79
N PHE A 41 6.24 -1.72 -14.11
CA PHE A 41 5.41 -0.81 -13.34
C PHE A 41 4.93 -1.45 -12.04
N THR A 42 5.05 -0.69 -10.95
CA THR A 42 4.41 -1.02 -9.67
C THR A 42 3.40 0.07 -9.31
N GLY A 43 2.15 -0.31 -9.07
CA GLY A 43 1.11 0.65 -8.71
C GLY A 43 -0.31 0.09 -8.77
N SER A 44 -1.29 0.94 -9.15
CA SER A 44 -2.69 0.52 -9.18
C SER A 44 -3.04 -0.29 -10.43
N GLY A 45 -3.99 -1.22 -10.29
CA GLY A 45 -4.52 -1.99 -11.42
C GLY A 45 -5.13 -1.11 -12.52
N LEU A 46 -5.68 0.06 -12.16
CA LEU A 46 -6.20 1.02 -13.14
C LEU A 46 -5.08 1.52 -14.06
N VAL A 47 -3.97 2.00 -13.48
CA VAL A 47 -2.80 2.46 -14.27
C VAL A 47 -2.17 1.30 -15.03
N GLY A 48 -2.09 0.10 -14.44
CA GLY A 48 -1.59 -1.09 -15.13
C GLY A 48 -2.36 -1.39 -16.42
N ARG A 49 -3.69 -1.27 -16.42
CA ARG A 49 -4.53 -1.40 -17.63
C ARG A 49 -4.18 -0.35 -18.69
N THR A 50 -4.07 0.92 -18.28
CA THR A 50 -3.68 2.03 -19.16
C THR A 50 -2.32 1.76 -19.83
N LEU A 51 -1.37 1.17 -19.11
CA LEU A 51 -0.05 0.83 -19.65
C LEU A 51 -0.12 -0.33 -20.66
N LEU A 52 -0.97 -1.34 -20.41
CA LEU A 52 -1.23 -2.42 -21.37
C LEU A 52 -1.89 -1.88 -22.65
N GLU A 53 -2.86 -0.97 -22.52
CA GLU A 53 -3.49 -0.30 -23.65
C GLU A 53 -2.47 0.53 -24.45
N ALA A 54 -1.59 1.28 -23.78
CA ALA A 54 -0.52 2.03 -24.44
C ALA A 54 0.47 1.12 -25.17
N ALA A 55 0.85 -0.01 -24.57
CA ALA A 55 1.71 -1.00 -25.23
C ALA A 55 1.04 -1.60 -26.48
N ALA A 56 -0.27 -1.92 -26.38
CA ALA A 56 -1.03 -2.45 -27.52
C ALA A 56 -1.16 -1.43 -28.67
N ASN A 57 -1.24 -0.14 -28.35
CA ASN A 57 -1.37 0.95 -29.32
C ASN A 57 -0.02 1.53 -29.80
N SER A 58 1.11 0.90 -29.42
CA SER A 58 2.44 1.30 -29.85
C SER A 58 3.18 0.11 -30.49
N ASN A 59 4.29 -0.32 -29.95
CA ASN A 59 5.16 -1.37 -30.51
C ASN A 59 4.94 -2.77 -29.90
N LEU A 60 3.87 -3.01 -29.15
CA LEU A 60 3.59 -4.27 -28.45
C LEU A 60 4.68 -4.65 -27.44
N LYS A 61 5.31 -3.66 -26.80
CA LYS A 61 6.35 -3.88 -25.79
C LYS A 61 5.88 -4.77 -24.64
N ARG A 62 6.81 -5.45 -24.02
CA ARG A 62 6.51 -6.25 -22.84
C ARG A 62 6.18 -5.33 -21.65
N VAL A 63 5.11 -5.65 -20.93
CA VAL A 63 4.70 -4.92 -19.72
C VAL A 63 4.72 -5.88 -18.55
N PHE A 64 5.54 -5.55 -17.54
CA PHE A 64 5.63 -6.27 -16.26
C PHE A 64 4.90 -5.46 -15.20
N LEU A 65 3.92 -6.06 -14.55
CA LEU A 65 3.01 -5.37 -13.62
C LEU A 65 3.09 -5.99 -12.24
N GLU A 66 3.43 -5.16 -11.25
CA GLU A 66 3.26 -5.42 -9.83
C GLU A 66 2.12 -4.53 -9.29
N LEU A 67 1.01 -5.14 -8.91
CA LEU A 67 -0.23 -4.43 -8.60
C LEU A 67 -0.69 -4.68 -7.17
N GLY A 68 -1.70 -3.91 -6.75
CA GLY A 68 -2.30 -4.08 -5.43
C GLY A 68 -3.12 -5.37 -5.30
N GLY A 69 -3.37 -5.74 -4.06
CA GLY A 69 -4.14 -6.94 -3.72
C GLY A 69 -5.06 -6.73 -2.52
N LYS A 70 -5.76 -7.82 -2.17
CA LYS A 70 -6.56 -7.97 -0.96
C LYS A 70 -6.26 -9.36 -0.38
N SER A 71 -5.01 -9.51 0.09
CA SER A 71 -4.51 -10.79 0.58
C SER A 71 -5.25 -11.26 1.83
N PRO A 72 -5.61 -12.55 1.95
CA PRO A 72 -6.22 -13.07 3.15
C PRO A 72 -5.18 -13.41 4.22
N HIS A 73 -5.52 -13.12 5.47
CA HIS A 73 -4.99 -13.80 6.64
C HIS A 73 -6.03 -14.84 7.09
N ILE A 74 -5.62 -16.10 7.22
CA ILE A 74 -6.53 -17.20 7.58
C ILE A 74 -6.06 -17.78 8.92
N VAL A 75 -6.95 -17.80 9.90
CA VAL A 75 -6.64 -18.25 11.27
C VAL A 75 -7.66 -19.31 11.71
N PHE A 76 -7.15 -20.50 12.01
CA PHE A 76 -7.91 -21.61 12.58
C PHE A 76 -7.68 -21.73 14.09
N ASP A 77 -8.53 -22.47 14.78
CA ASP A 77 -8.48 -22.66 16.24
C ASP A 77 -7.30 -23.54 16.71
N ASP A 78 -6.73 -24.32 15.80
CA ASP A 78 -5.54 -25.13 16.04
C ASP A 78 -4.22 -24.39 15.79
N ALA A 79 -4.26 -23.07 15.55
CA ALA A 79 -3.05 -22.25 15.45
C ALA A 79 -2.24 -22.38 16.76
N HIS A 80 -0.96 -22.69 16.62
CA HIS A 80 -0.07 -23.00 17.76
C HIS A 80 -0.05 -21.88 18.83
N ASP A 81 -0.11 -20.61 18.41
CA ASP A 81 -0.10 -19.45 19.27
C ASP A 81 -0.97 -18.33 18.67
N LEU A 82 -2.16 -18.17 19.24
CA LEU A 82 -3.11 -17.14 18.79
C LEU A 82 -2.65 -15.70 19.11
N ASP A 83 -1.79 -15.49 20.10
CA ASP A 83 -1.26 -14.15 20.40
C ASP A 83 -0.22 -13.74 19.35
N SER A 84 0.69 -14.64 18.99
CA SER A 84 1.61 -14.41 17.87
C SER A 84 0.89 -14.27 16.53
N ALA A 85 -0.16 -15.05 16.29
CA ALA A 85 -1.01 -14.92 15.11
C ALA A 85 -1.69 -13.54 15.03
N ALA A 86 -2.22 -13.04 16.15
CA ALA A 86 -2.82 -11.72 16.23
C ALA A 86 -1.81 -10.59 15.95
N GLN A 87 -0.61 -10.68 16.51
CA GLN A 87 0.47 -9.74 16.21
C GLN A 87 0.84 -9.76 14.72
N ALA A 88 0.96 -10.94 14.12
CA ALA A 88 1.28 -11.08 12.69
C ALA A 88 0.17 -10.46 11.80
N VAL A 89 -1.11 -10.64 12.15
CA VAL A 89 -2.24 -10.00 11.46
C VAL A 89 -2.15 -8.49 11.53
N VAL A 90 -1.98 -7.93 12.73
CA VAL A 90 -1.89 -6.47 12.96
C VAL A 90 -0.71 -5.88 12.20
N MET A 91 0.47 -6.49 12.28
CA MET A 91 1.65 -6.03 11.55
C MET A 91 1.50 -6.21 10.02
N GLY A 92 0.83 -7.27 9.59
CA GLY A 92 0.62 -7.59 8.18
C GLY A 92 -0.31 -6.61 7.46
N ILE A 93 -1.23 -5.95 8.19
CA ILE A 93 -2.13 -4.95 7.60
C ILE A 93 -1.71 -3.51 7.89
N PHE A 94 -1.34 -3.17 9.13
CA PHE A 94 -1.15 -1.76 9.51
C PHE A 94 0.26 -1.22 9.24
N ARG A 95 1.23 -2.08 8.94
CA ARG A 95 2.55 -1.65 8.48
C ARG A 95 2.39 -0.68 7.30
N ASN A 96 3.14 0.43 7.32
CA ASN A 96 3.09 1.48 6.31
C ASN A 96 1.67 2.02 6.07
N ALA A 97 0.86 2.10 7.13
CA ALA A 97 -0.55 2.51 7.08
C ALA A 97 -1.40 1.66 6.11
N GLY A 98 -1.10 0.36 5.97
CA GLY A 98 -1.79 -0.55 5.06
C GLY A 98 -1.47 -0.34 3.58
N GLN A 99 -0.56 0.58 3.24
CA GLN A 99 -0.23 0.94 1.86
C GLN A 99 0.85 0.02 1.28
N VAL A 100 0.59 -1.30 1.31
CA VAL A 100 1.49 -2.35 0.82
C VAL A 100 0.71 -3.31 -0.07
N CYS A 101 1.28 -3.68 -1.22
CA CYS A 101 0.62 -4.56 -2.20
C CYS A 101 0.23 -5.93 -1.63
N ILE A 102 1.03 -6.47 -0.71
CA ILE A 102 0.81 -7.76 -0.04
C ILE A 102 0.07 -7.64 1.30
N ALA A 103 -0.44 -6.47 1.68
CA ALA A 103 -1.11 -6.27 2.96
C ALA A 103 -2.26 -7.27 3.15
N GLY A 104 -2.26 -7.97 4.29
CA GLY A 104 -3.29 -8.94 4.67
C GLY A 104 -4.58 -8.27 5.09
N SER A 105 -5.27 -7.64 4.14
CA SER A 105 -6.42 -6.76 4.38
C SER A 105 -7.74 -7.49 4.60
N ARG A 106 -7.77 -8.82 4.46
CA ARG A 106 -8.93 -9.66 4.76
C ARG A 106 -8.56 -10.69 5.81
N LEU A 107 -9.12 -10.53 7.00
CA LEU A 107 -8.94 -11.49 8.08
C LEU A 107 -10.10 -12.51 8.05
N LEU A 108 -9.77 -13.78 7.83
CA LEU A 108 -10.69 -14.91 7.84
C LEU A 108 -10.39 -15.75 9.08
N VAL A 109 -11.31 -15.75 10.03
CA VAL A 109 -11.14 -16.42 11.33
C VAL A 109 -12.17 -17.55 11.44
N GLN A 110 -11.72 -18.71 11.89
CA GLN A 110 -12.64 -19.82 12.19
C GLN A 110 -13.68 -19.38 13.23
N HIS A 111 -14.92 -19.74 13.00
CA HIS A 111 -16.06 -19.28 13.79
C HIS A 111 -15.90 -19.49 15.31
N THR A 112 -15.34 -20.64 15.72
CA THR A 112 -15.15 -21.00 17.13
C THR A 112 -14.29 -20.04 17.93
N ILE A 113 -13.38 -19.32 17.28
CA ILE A 113 -12.44 -18.37 17.91
C ILE A 113 -12.66 -16.91 17.46
N HIS A 114 -13.66 -16.67 16.61
CA HIS A 114 -13.85 -15.38 15.93
C HIS A 114 -13.86 -14.19 16.90
N ASP A 115 -14.81 -14.18 17.85
CA ASP A 115 -15.03 -13.01 18.70
C ASP A 115 -13.81 -12.72 19.62
N ALA A 116 -13.26 -13.77 20.22
CA ALA A 116 -12.08 -13.66 21.07
C ALA A 116 -10.83 -13.22 20.28
N PHE A 117 -10.70 -13.65 19.02
CA PHE A 117 -9.58 -13.27 18.17
C PHE A 117 -9.72 -11.83 17.67
N VAL A 118 -10.93 -11.41 17.29
CA VAL A 118 -11.22 -10.02 16.88
C VAL A 118 -10.95 -9.07 18.08
N GLU A 119 -11.36 -9.41 19.30
CA GLU A 119 -11.04 -8.63 20.51
C GLU A 119 -9.53 -8.48 20.70
N LYS A 120 -8.74 -9.54 20.49
CA LYS A 120 -7.26 -9.46 20.54
C LYS A 120 -6.71 -8.49 19.50
N ILE A 121 -7.20 -8.55 18.26
CA ILE A 121 -6.79 -7.65 17.16
C ILE A 121 -7.11 -6.20 17.53
N VAL A 122 -8.32 -5.91 17.99
CA VAL A 122 -8.74 -4.57 18.43
C VAL A 122 -7.82 -4.05 19.53
N ASN A 123 -7.61 -4.83 20.58
CA ASN A 123 -6.75 -4.47 21.72
C ASN A 123 -5.29 -4.18 21.33
N LEU A 124 -4.75 -4.89 20.34
CA LEU A 124 -3.41 -4.64 19.81
C LEU A 124 -3.38 -3.38 18.95
N THR A 125 -4.40 -3.19 18.12
CA THR A 125 -4.49 -2.09 17.17
C THR A 125 -4.67 -0.75 17.87
N GLU A 126 -5.48 -0.67 18.92
CA GLU A 126 -5.72 0.54 19.71
C GLU A 126 -4.45 1.04 20.44
N LYS A 127 -3.51 0.15 20.69
CA LYS A 127 -2.22 0.51 21.32
C LYS A 127 -1.19 1.03 20.30
N MET A 128 -1.47 0.93 19.01
CA MET A 128 -0.52 1.39 17.98
C MET A 128 -0.43 2.91 17.96
N LYS A 129 0.80 3.42 18.05
CA LYS A 129 1.06 4.87 17.95
C LYS A 129 1.01 5.31 16.50
N VAL A 130 0.01 6.13 16.18
CA VAL A 130 -0.07 6.86 14.91
C VAL A 130 0.52 8.25 15.09
N GLY A 131 1.36 8.70 14.19
CA GLY A 131 1.97 10.04 14.35
C GLY A 131 3.05 10.37 13.32
N ASP A 132 3.88 11.35 13.70
CA ASP A 132 4.99 11.81 12.89
C ASP A 132 5.93 10.64 12.52
N PRO A 133 6.19 10.38 11.23
CA PRO A 133 7.08 9.31 10.79
C PRO A 133 8.55 9.52 11.18
N LEU A 134 8.94 10.70 11.63
CA LEU A 134 10.28 10.97 12.16
C LEU A 134 10.42 10.66 13.66
N ASP A 135 9.31 10.45 14.38
CA ASP A 135 9.34 9.96 15.75
C ASP A 135 9.58 8.44 15.75
N LEU A 136 10.66 8.00 16.36
CA LEU A 136 11.06 6.59 16.43
C LEU A 136 10.05 5.67 17.15
N GLN A 137 9.12 6.25 17.91
CA GLN A 137 8.05 5.51 18.56
C GLN A 137 6.80 5.36 17.68
N THR A 138 6.70 6.10 16.58
CA THR A 138 5.57 6.01 15.66
C THR A 138 5.59 4.65 14.94
N GLN A 139 4.46 3.97 14.96
CA GLN A 139 4.26 2.68 14.30
C GLN A 139 3.50 2.82 12.97
N ILE A 140 2.64 3.82 12.88
CA ILE A 140 1.83 4.12 11.70
C ILE A 140 1.99 5.60 11.35
N GLY A 141 2.49 5.89 10.16
CA GLY A 141 2.62 7.23 9.62
C GLY A 141 1.37 7.70 8.87
N ALA A 142 1.53 8.80 8.14
CA ALA A 142 0.46 9.39 7.35
C ALA A 142 0.12 8.57 6.07
N ILE A 143 -1.10 8.70 5.61
CA ILE A 143 -1.53 8.29 4.26
C ILE A 143 -0.79 9.15 3.23
N SER A 144 -0.40 8.55 2.11
CA SER A 144 0.51 9.13 1.12
C SER A 144 0.00 10.41 0.43
N SER A 145 -1.31 10.67 0.43
CA SER A 145 -1.89 11.86 -0.18
C SER A 145 -3.34 12.09 0.25
N GLU A 146 -3.81 13.33 0.12
CA GLU A 146 -5.21 13.69 0.37
C GLU A 146 -6.18 12.87 -0.52
N ALA A 147 -5.84 12.71 -1.79
CA ALA A 147 -6.66 11.93 -2.71
C ALA A 147 -6.78 10.46 -2.27
N HIS A 148 -5.74 9.90 -1.64
CA HIS A 148 -5.79 8.55 -1.08
C HIS A 148 -6.61 8.53 0.21
N LEU A 149 -6.42 9.50 1.12
CA LEU A 149 -7.26 9.65 2.32
C LEU A 149 -8.75 9.69 1.97
N ARG A 150 -9.13 10.53 0.99
CA ARG A 150 -10.52 10.63 0.52
C ARG A 150 -11.06 9.30 -0.02
N ARG A 151 -10.24 8.52 -0.74
CA ARG A 151 -10.64 7.18 -1.22
C ARG A 151 -10.89 6.22 -0.07
N ILE A 152 -10.07 6.26 0.98
CA ILE A 152 -10.26 5.45 2.20
C ILE A 152 -11.56 5.85 2.89
N GLN A 153 -11.77 7.14 3.12
CA GLN A 153 -13.01 7.66 3.72
C GLN A 153 -14.25 7.23 2.93
N ASN A 154 -14.21 7.38 1.59
CA ASN A 154 -15.31 6.95 0.73
C ASN A 154 -15.55 5.44 0.79
N ALA A 155 -14.51 4.62 0.93
CA ALA A 155 -14.65 3.17 1.05
C ALA A 155 -15.28 2.74 2.39
N LEU A 156 -15.19 3.58 3.41
CA LEU A 156 -15.84 3.35 4.71
C LEU A 156 -17.32 3.76 4.72
N HIS A 157 -17.78 4.56 3.74
CA HIS A 157 -19.20 4.88 3.61
C HIS A 157 -20.00 3.61 3.27
N GLY A 158 -20.98 3.30 4.09
CA GLY A 158 -21.87 2.15 3.90
C GLY A 158 -21.28 0.82 4.39
N VAL A 159 -20.21 0.86 5.18
CA VAL A 159 -19.75 -0.32 5.93
C VAL A 159 -20.72 -0.59 7.08
N ASP A 160 -21.22 -1.81 7.16
CA ASP A 160 -22.29 -2.19 8.12
C ASP A 160 -21.82 -2.14 9.58
N SER A 161 -20.53 -2.44 9.84
CA SER A 161 -19.98 -2.40 11.18
C SER A 161 -18.48 -2.08 11.15
N ILE A 162 -18.03 -1.33 12.14
CA ILE A 162 -16.61 -1.04 12.39
C ILE A 162 -16.35 -1.38 13.86
N ALA A 163 -15.44 -2.33 14.09
CA ALA A 163 -15.09 -2.76 15.44
C ALA A 163 -14.15 -1.74 16.13
N SER A 164 -13.27 -1.06 15.37
CA SER A 164 -12.37 -0.01 15.87
C SER A 164 -11.94 0.91 14.74
N GLY A 165 -11.67 2.18 15.03
CA GLY A 165 -11.19 3.17 14.06
C GLY A 165 -12.30 3.76 13.20
N GLY A 166 -12.02 3.93 11.89
CA GLY A 166 -12.99 4.46 10.90
C GLY A 166 -12.99 5.97 10.74
N PHE A 167 -12.09 6.69 11.38
CA PHE A 167 -12.07 8.15 11.35
C PHE A 167 -10.66 8.72 11.18
N GLN A 168 -10.61 9.95 10.66
CA GLN A 168 -9.37 10.72 10.57
C GLN A 168 -8.94 11.23 11.94
N ILE A 169 -7.64 11.22 12.19
CA ILE A 169 -7.00 11.74 13.40
C ILE A 169 -5.90 12.72 13.06
N LEU A 170 -5.42 13.50 14.02
CA LEU A 170 -4.30 14.45 13.87
C LEU A 170 -4.48 15.44 12.71
N SER A 171 -5.72 15.81 12.39
CA SER A 171 -6.05 16.72 11.28
C SER A 171 -5.45 18.12 11.49
N GLU A 172 -5.25 18.52 12.74
CA GLU A 172 -4.63 19.79 13.15
C GLU A 172 -3.16 19.92 12.70
N THR A 173 -2.50 18.80 12.42
CA THR A 173 -1.10 18.79 11.93
C THR A 173 -0.98 19.11 10.44
N GLY A 174 -2.11 19.12 9.70
CA GLY A 174 -2.14 19.17 8.24
C GLY A 174 -1.75 17.84 7.55
N GLY A 175 -1.44 16.79 8.31
CA GLY A 175 -1.14 15.46 7.79
C GLY A 175 -2.39 14.61 7.55
N TYR A 176 -2.26 13.57 6.75
CA TYR A 176 -3.35 12.69 6.33
C TYR A 176 -3.35 11.40 7.17
N TYR A 177 -3.75 11.49 8.43
CA TYR A 177 -3.72 10.36 9.35
C TYR A 177 -5.11 9.73 9.50
N MET A 178 -5.15 8.40 9.48
CA MET A 178 -6.35 7.61 9.78
C MET A 178 -6.10 6.74 10.99
N ALA A 179 -7.11 6.61 11.84
CA ALA A 179 -7.10 5.57 12.87
C ALA A 179 -7.06 4.20 12.20
N PRO A 180 -6.24 3.25 12.69
CA PRO A 180 -6.30 1.87 12.23
C PRO A 180 -7.73 1.35 12.35
N THR A 181 -8.23 0.70 11.31
CA THR A 181 -9.66 0.39 11.20
C THR A 181 -9.89 -1.10 11.00
N ILE A 182 -10.80 -1.64 11.81
CA ILE A 182 -11.25 -3.04 11.79
C ILE A 182 -12.77 -3.07 11.67
#